data_fef58146e1a7d4ed9116beeba2fc731b
#
_entry.id   fef58146e1a7d4ed9116beeba2fc731b
#
_cell.length_a   1.000
_cell.length_b   1.000
_cell.length_c   1.000
_cell.angle_alpha   90.00
_cell.angle_beta   90.00
_cell.angle_gamma   90.00
#
_symmetry.space_group_name_H-M   'P 1'
#
loop_
_entity.id
_entity.type
_entity.pdbx_description
1 polymer ?
#
loop_
_entity_poly.entity_id
_entity_poly.type
_entity_poly.pdbx_seq_one_letter_code
_entity_poly.pdbx_strand_id
1 'polypeptide(L)'
;MATSIPTTSKATSTTPQKKRSDGINPYVLLFFILVAAAVATWIVPAGQYASETKVITTIKDGVETQVKSSYTIPGSYERLPEQHGVLPGQVFTSIADGLVKAAPIIFLIIFTGGALHLLETTGAINKVLSNISRSKKLNDFLLITIFFVVFSILGTTGIVVNSIIAFVPIGLLVAKSVGMDDKFGAAIVYVAAYSGFNASVMAPMTVGLSQGLADVPLLSAFGFRTVVYISFVVAGIIFLTLYAKKSRRQGMVRPEVQIDDSQFETSKISLRHVITLSYAAFCLIGFIFGAIEWGWGEKEMMAMFIILGVGVGVLNRMSPNDIATGFLKGCAGMVGGAFIVGMARAIAIVLADGMILDTIVNSIISLMDGLPKTLSALSMFGTAAIMHFFISSGSGEAAVLVPIFTPMGDLLEITRQTTVQTVLMGEGVVNCINPTSGILMAVLATSKIPYTKWLKFIWPLVLTWIIISIISIVYAVMTNLGPI
;
A
#
# COMPACT_ATOMS: atom_id res chain seq x y z
N MET A 1 76.78 9.34 -20.32
CA MET A 1 75.54 9.94 -20.83
C MET A 1 74.68 8.84 -21.35
N ALA A 2 73.67 8.44 -20.64
CA ALA A 2 72.62 7.53 -21.10
C ALA A 2 71.30 7.97 -20.47
N THR A 3 70.47 8.61 -21.29
CA THR A 3 69.12 9.10 -20.99
C THR A 3 68.12 7.98 -20.92
N SER A 4 67.49 7.79 -19.75
CA SER A 4 66.37 6.87 -19.53
C SER A 4 65.04 7.52 -19.92
N ILE A 5 64.33 6.90 -20.83
CA ILE A 5 62.96 7.26 -21.26
C ILE A 5 61.95 6.74 -20.22
N PRO A 6 60.97 7.53 -19.76
CA PRO A 6 59.95 7.02 -18.88
C PRO A 6 58.87 6.28 -19.67
N THR A 7 58.58 5.03 -19.28
CA THR A 7 57.49 4.19 -19.76
C THR A 7 56.13 4.76 -19.35
N THR A 8 55.32 5.12 -20.34
CA THR A 8 53.90 5.51 -20.19
C THR A 8 53.07 4.36 -19.71
N SER A 9 52.51 4.45 -18.49
CA SER A 9 51.48 3.56 -17.95
C SER A 9 50.22 3.70 -18.80
N LYS A 10 49.75 2.58 -19.40
CA LYS A 10 48.43 2.46 -20.04
C LYS A 10 47.37 2.59 -18.97
N ALA A 11 46.61 3.67 -18.99
CA ALA A 11 45.34 3.80 -18.28
C ALA A 11 44.34 2.82 -18.87
N THR A 12 44.03 1.79 -18.13
CA THR A 12 42.89 0.90 -18.41
C THR A 12 41.58 1.67 -18.17
N SER A 13 40.94 2.08 -19.26
CA SER A 13 39.59 2.61 -19.24
C SER A 13 38.60 1.50 -18.84
N THR A 14 38.24 1.44 -17.57
CA THR A 14 37.11 0.65 -17.11
C THR A 14 35.81 1.33 -17.55
N THR A 15 35.27 0.90 -18.66
CA THR A 15 33.89 1.21 -19.07
C THR A 15 32.95 0.80 -17.92
N PRO A 16 32.04 1.69 -17.42
CA PRO A 16 31.14 1.30 -16.36
C PRO A 16 30.23 0.20 -16.87
N GLN A 17 30.37 -1.01 -16.35
CA GLN A 17 29.45 -2.11 -16.58
C GLN A 17 28.04 -1.65 -16.15
N LYS A 18 27.19 -1.42 -17.13
CA LYS A 18 25.75 -1.17 -16.94
C LYS A 18 25.18 -2.37 -16.19
N LYS A 19 24.96 -2.26 -14.87
CA LYS A 19 24.24 -3.28 -14.10
C LYS A 19 22.91 -3.50 -14.81
N ARG A 20 22.73 -4.64 -15.47
CA ARG A 20 21.43 -5.08 -15.98
C ARG A 20 20.50 -5.16 -14.78
N SER A 21 19.47 -4.35 -14.76
CA SER A 21 18.39 -4.48 -13.78
C SER A 21 17.68 -5.82 -14.06
N ASP A 22 17.84 -6.80 -13.13
CA ASP A 22 17.20 -8.12 -13.25
C ASP A 22 15.66 -8.05 -13.05
N GLY A 23 14.97 -7.14 -13.71
CA GLY A 23 13.51 -7.02 -13.60
C GLY A 23 12.95 -5.90 -14.49
N ILE A 24 11.68 -6.01 -14.83
CA ILE A 24 10.96 -5.01 -15.61
C ILE A 24 10.84 -3.74 -14.78
N ASN A 25 11.13 -2.58 -15.39
CA ASN A 25 10.91 -1.28 -14.76
C ASN A 25 9.40 -1.09 -14.49
N PRO A 26 8.99 -0.65 -13.28
CA PRO A 26 7.58 -0.45 -12.95
C PRO A 26 6.82 0.44 -13.94
N TYR A 27 7.43 1.49 -14.47
CA TYR A 27 6.82 2.35 -15.50
C TYR A 27 6.51 1.59 -16.78
N VAL A 28 7.44 0.75 -17.21
CA VAL A 28 7.26 -0.07 -18.43
C VAL A 28 6.13 -1.08 -18.22
N LEU A 29 6.08 -1.72 -17.04
CA LEU A 29 5.01 -2.65 -16.70
C LEU A 29 3.65 -1.97 -16.74
N LEU A 30 3.50 -0.83 -16.04
CA LEU A 30 2.24 -0.09 -16.01
C LEU A 30 1.83 0.44 -17.38
N PHE A 31 2.78 0.88 -18.20
CA PHE A 31 2.48 1.30 -19.55
C PHE A 31 1.92 0.17 -20.41
N PHE A 32 2.49 -1.03 -20.34
CA PHE A 32 1.94 -2.19 -21.04
C PHE A 32 0.55 -2.59 -20.51
N ILE A 33 0.32 -2.52 -19.21
CA ILE A 33 -1.02 -2.75 -18.64
C ILE A 33 -2.01 -1.70 -19.12
N LEU A 34 -1.62 -0.42 -19.18
CA LEU A 34 -2.44 0.68 -19.68
C LEU A 34 -2.83 0.46 -21.15
N VAL A 35 -1.86 0.07 -21.98
CA VAL A 35 -2.13 -0.24 -23.40
C VAL A 35 -3.04 -1.48 -23.51
N ALA A 36 -2.81 -2.51 -22.70
CA ALA A 36 -3.68 -3.69 -22.70
C ALA A 36 -5.11 -3.35 -22.26
N ALA A 37 -5.28 -2.46 -21.27
CA ALA A 37 -6.58 -1.94 -20.86
C ALA A 37 -7.26 -1.17 -22.00
N ALA A 38 -6.53 -0.31 -22.70
CA ALA A 38 -7.07 0.42 -23.87
C ALA A 38 -7.49 -0.54 -24.99
N VAL A 39 -6.70 -1.55 -25.31
CA VAL A 39 -7.08 -2.60 -26.30
C VAL A 39 -8.34 -3.35 -25.83
N ALA A 40 -8.45 -3.66 -24.55
CA ALA A 40 -9.63 -4.33 -23.99
C ALA A 40 -10.92 -3.52 -24.22
N THR A 41 -10.87 -2.17 -24.23
CA THR A 41 -12.05 -1.32 -24.49
C THR A 41 -12.59 -1.46 -25.92
N TRP A 42 -11.82 -2.01 -26.86
CA TRP A 42 -12.25 -2.29 -28.24
C TRP A 42 -12.82 -3.71 -28.41
N ILE A 43 -12.48 -4.62 -27.51
CA ILE A 43 -12.85 -6.05 -27.56
C ILE A 43 -14.03 -6.36 -26.68
N VAL A 44 -14.00 -5.85 -25.44
CA VAL A 44 -15.07 -6.07 -24.45
C VAL A 44 -16.21 -5.12 -24.75
N PRO A 45 -17.45 -5.60 -24.91
CA PRO A 45 -18.60 -4.74 -25.17
C PRO A 45 -18.80 -3.70 -24.05
N ALA A 46 -19.11 -2.48 -24.42
CA ALA A 46 -19.48 -1.44 -23.46
C ALA A 46 -20.84 -1.80 -22.81
N GLY A 47 -20.97 -1.56 -21.52
CA GLY A 47 -22.20 -1.80 -20.78
C GLY A 47 -22.15 -1.10 -19.43
N GLN A 48 -23.30 -0.91 -18.83
CA GLN A 48 -23.44 -0.23 -17.56
C GLN A 48 -24.58 -0.84 -16.72
N TYR A 49 -24.40 -0.77 -15.41
CA TYR A 49 -25.49 -0.90 -14.46
C TYR A 49 -26.10 0.47 -14.18
N ALA A 50 -27.39 0.54 -13.96
CA ALA A 50 -27.98 1.73 -13.38
C ALA A 50 -27.42 1.95 -11.97
N SER A 51 -27.19 3.19 -11.60
CA SER A 51 -26.66 3.56 -10.28
C SER A 51 -27.58 4.54 -9.58
N GLU A 52 -27.64 4.42 -8.27
CA GLU A 52 -28.46 5.28 -7.41
C GLU A 52 -27.60 5.83 -6.27
N THR A 53 -27.90 7.05 -5.80
CA THR A 53 -27.19 7.64 -4.66
C THR A 53 -27.88 7.28 -3.36
N LYS A 54 -27.25 6.49 -2.53
CA LYS A 54 -27.75 6.14 -1.18
C LYS A 54 -26.97 6.92 -0.12
N VAL A 55 -27.68 7.42 0.87
CA VAL A 55 -27.07 7.97 2.08
C VAL A 55 -26.77 6.81 3.02
N ILE A 56 -25.50 6.59 3.27
CA ILE A 56 -25.03 5.47 4.11
C ILE A 56 -24.49 6.04 5.41
N THR A 57 -24.92 5.47 6.53
CA THR A 57 -24.32 5.77 7.82
C THR A 57 -23.02 4.97 7.96
N THR A 58 -21.92 5.63 8.17
CA THR A 58 -20.61 5.02 8.49
C THR A 58 -20.07 5.64 9.77
N ILE A 59 -19.24 4.89 10.49
CA ILE A 59 -18.56 5.44 11.66
C ILE A 59 -17.28 6.11 11.17
N LYS A 60 -17.22 7.42 11.33
CA LYS A 60 -16.00 8.19 11.12
C LYS A 60 -15.68 8.89 12.44
N ASP A 61 -14.45 8.73 12.93
CA ASP A 61 -13.96 9.35 14.18
C ASP A 61 -14.82 8.98 15.43
N GLY A 62 -15.34 7.76 15.46
CA GLY A 62 -16.22 7.28 16.54
C GLY A 62 -17.64 7.87 16.48
N VAL A 63 -17.96 8.69 15.46
CA VAL A 63 -19.27 9.32 15.27
C VAL A 63 -19.94 8.73 14.03
N GLU A 64 -21.24 8.44 14.14
CA GLU A 64 -22.04 8.08 12.97
C GLU A 64 -22.12 9.26 12.01
N THR A 65 -21.56 9.10 10.83
CA THR A 65 -21.51 10.11 9.78
C THR A 65 -22.26 9.61 8.56
N GLN A 66 -23.12 10.45 8.01
CA GLN A 66 -23.82 10.14 6.76
C GLN A 66 -22.95 10.50 5.56
N VAL A 67 -22.66 9.49 4.73
CA VAL A 67 -21.90 9.65 3.49
C VAL A 67 -22.82 9.31 2.31
N LYS A 68 -22.87 10.20 1.32
CA LYS A 68 -23.53 9.89 0.05
C LYS A 68 -22.62 8.97 -0.77
N SER A 69 -23.11 7.78 -1.09
CA SER A 69 -22.40 6.83 -1.94
C SER A 69 -23.28 6.44 -3.12
N SER A 70 -22.68 6.38 -4.30
CA SER A 70 -23.32 5.78 -5.46
C SER A 70 -23.22 4.26 -5.33
N TYR A 71 -24.30 3.54 -5.59
CA TYR A 71 -24.31 2.10 -5.61
C TYR A 71 -25.01 1.56 -6.86
N THR A 72 -24.58 0.40 -7.28
CA THR A 72 -25.07 -0.28 -8.48
C THR A 72 -26.40 -0.95 -8.19
N ILE A 73 -27.38 -0.81 -9.08
CA ILE A 73 -28.68 -1.48 -8.97
C ILE A 73 -28.55 -2.90 -9.54
N PRO A 74 -28.77 -3.95 -8.74
CA PRO A 74 -28.70 -5.33 -9.21
C PRO A 74 -29.69 -5.63 -10.34
N GLY A 75 -29.29 -6.43 -11.33
CA GLY A 75 -30.14 -6.82 -12.44
C GLY A 75 -30.43 -5.72 -13.47
N SER A 76 -29.88 -4.52 -13.29
CA SER A 76 -30.07 -3.38 -14.20
C SER A 76 -29.01 -3.30 -15.31
N TYR A 77 -28.18 -4.35 -15.48
CA TYR A 77 -27.14 -4.33 -16.50
C TYR A 77 -27.74 -4.19 -17.90
N GLU A 78 -27.24 -3.19 -18.63
CA GLU A 78 -27.60 -2.95 -20.01
C GLU A 78 -26.34 -2.85 -20.87
N ARG A 79 -26.33 -3.61 -21.96
CA ARG A 79 -25.26 -3.49 -22.97
C ARG A 79 -25.51 -2.24 -23.80
N LEU A 80 -24.50 -1.39 -23.90
CA LEU A 80 -24.62 -0.19 -24.71
C LEU A 80 -24.55 -0.52 -26.22
N PRO A 81 -25.33 0.20 -27.04
CA PRO A 81 -25.37 -0.06 -28.48
C PRO A 81 -24.07 0.34 -29.17
N GLU A 82 -23.34 1.32 -28.64
CA GLU A 82 -22.09 1.82 -29.17
C GLU A 82 -20.90 1.35 -28.38
N GLN A 83 -19.81 0.99 -29.09
CA GLN A 83 -18.54 0.63 -28.49
C GLN A 83 -17.75 1.89 -28.13
N HIS A 84 -17.35 2.01 -26.88
CA HIS A 84 -16.58 3.14 -26.36
C HIS A 84 -15.07 2.80 -26.32
N GLY A 85 -14.50 2.48 -27.49
CA GLY A 85 -13.06 2.19 -27.60
C GLY A 85 -12.21 3.43 -27.35
N VAL A 86 -11.30 3.34 -26.38
CA VAL A 86 -10.36 4.42 -26.03
C VAL A 86 -9.34 4.60 -27.16
N LEU A 87 -9.24 5.81 -27.71
CA LEU A 87 -8.32 6.14 -28.81
C LEU A 87 -6.87 6.21 -28.31
N PRO A 88 -5.86 5.96 -29.18
CA PRO A 88 -4.45 6.03 -28.77
C PRO A 88 -4.06 7.37 -28.13
N GLY A 89 -4.60 8.50 -28.61
CA GLY A 89 -4.36 9.81 -28.01
C GLY A 89 -4.90 9.92 -26.59
N GLN A 90 -6.06 9.32 -26.32
CA GLN A 90 -6.70 9.32 -25.00
C GLN A 90 -5.90 8.50 -23.98
N VAL A 91 -5.15 7.48 -24.40
CA VAL A 91 -4.24 6.73 -23.52
C VAL A 91 -3.19 7.66 -22.90
N PHE A 92 -2.69 8.62 -23.67
CA PHE A 92 -1.70 9.58 -23.16
C PHE A 92 -2.35 10.67 -22.30
N THR A 93 -3.55 11.15 -22.65
CA THR A 93 -4.26 12.13 -21.82
C THR A 93 -4.73 11.52 -20.50
N SER A 94 -5.11 10.24 -20.47
CA SER A 94 -5.48 9.56 -19.22
C SER A 94 -4.30 9.43 -18.23
N ILE A 95 -3.04 9.48 -18.71
CA ILE A 95 -1.88 9.59 -17.80
C ILE A 95 -1.89 10.93 -17.07
N ALA A 96 -2.16 12.04 -17.80
CA ALA A 96 -2.26 13.37 -17.20
C ALA A 96 -3.43 13.43 -16.19
N ASP A 97 -4.59 12.91 -16.57
CA ASP A 97 -5.76 12.83 -15.69
C ASP A 97 -5.50 11.96 -14.46
N GLY A 98 -4.76 10.86 -14.65
CA GLY A 98 -4.30 9.99 -13.57
C GLY A 98 -3.39 10.71 -12.57
N LEU A 99 -2.46 11.53 -13.06
CA LEU A 99 -1.59 12.36 -12.22
C LEU A 99 -2.40 13.40 -11.43
N VAL A 100 -3.36 14.07 -12.08
CA VAL A 100 -4.24 15.04 -11.41
C VAL A 100 -5.10 14.37 -10.34
N LYS A 101 -5.74 13.23 -10.64
CA LYS A 101 -6.54 12.48 -9.67
C LYS A 101 -5.72 11.89 -8.52
N ALA A 102 -4.44 11.60 -8.75
CA ALA A 102 -3.52 11.06 -7.74
C ALA A 102 -2.71 12.16 -7.03
N ALA A 103 -2.90 13.44 -7.36
CA ALA A 103 -2.09 14.54 -6.84
C ALA A 103 -1.93 14.57 -5.32
N PRO A 104 -2.95 14.32 -4.48
CA PRO A 104 -2.78 14.28 -3.03
C PRO A 104 -1.71 13.26 -2.58
N ILE A 105 -1.75 12.04 -3.13
CA ILE A 105 -0.78 10.98 -2.79
C ILE A 105 0.60 11.33 -3.35
N ILE A 106 0.67 11.86 -4.57
CA ILE A 106 1.92 12.29 -5.22
C ILE A 106 2.64 13.32 -4.36
N PHE A 107 1.95 14.38 -3.96
CA PHE A 107 2.54 15.43 -3.13
C PHE A 107 2.89 14.95 -1.72
N LEU A 108 2.09 14.05 -1.15
CA LEU A 108 2.42 13.42 0.13
C LEU A 108 3.78 12.71 0.08
N ILE A 109 4.02 11.89 -0.96
CA ILE A 109 5.28 11.17 -1.15
C ILE A 109 6.45 12.16 -1.30
N ILE A 110 6.26 13.20 -2.12
CA ILE A 110 7.27 14.22 -2.39
C ILE A 110 7.66 14.96 -1.10
N PHE A 111 6.69 15.45 -0.33
CA PHE A 111 6.95 16.21 0.89
C PHE A 111 7.53 15.34 2.02
N THR A 112 7.13 14.06 2.08
CA THR A 112 7.77 13.10 2.97
C THR A 112 9.27 13.00 2.68
N GLY A 113 9.65 12.90 1.40
CA GLY A 113 11.04 12.86 1.01
C GLY A 113 11.82 14.12 1.42
N GLY A 114 11.19 15.28 1.29
CA GLY A 114 11.76 16.56 1.73
C GLY A 114 12.07 16.59 3.22
N ALA A 115 11.09 16.24 4.04
CA ALA A 115 11.20 16.23 5.50
C ALA A 115 12.25 15.22 6.00
N LEU A 116 12.20 13.99 5.45
CA LEU A 116 13.13 12.94 5.85
C LEU A 116 14.57 13.25 5.43
N HIS A 117 14.79 13.86 4.27
CA HIS A 117 16.12 14.27 3.86
C HIS A 117 16.72 15.29 4.84
N LEU A 118 15.94 16.30 5.26
CA LEU A 118 16.39 17.23 6.31
C LEU A 118 16.70 16.52 7.61
N LEU A 119 15.84 15.58 8.04
CA LEU A 119 16.08 14.80 9.25
C LEU A 119 17.35 13.93 9.15
N GLU A 120 17.62 13.32 7.98
CA GLU A 120 18.86 12.57 7.72
C GLU A 120 20.10 13.44 7.79
N THR A 121 20.07 14.68 7.25
CA THR A 121 21.22 15.60 7.28
C THR A 121 21.64 16.02 8.69
N THR A 122 20.76 15.91 9.69
CA THR A 122 21.10 16.18 11.09
C THR A 122 22.02 15.11 11.70
N GLY A 123 22.15 13.93 11.09
CA GLY A 123 22.87 12.79 11.64
C GLY A 123 22.13 12.07 12.79
N ALA A 124 20.98 12.61 13.25
CA ALA A 124 20.22 12.04 14.38
C ALA A 124 19.77 10.61 14.10
N ILE A 125 19.26 10.35 12.88
CA ILE A 125 18.86 9.01 12.43
C ILE A 125 20.04 8.04 12.48
N ASN A 126 21.18 8.43 11.89
CA ASN A 126 22.37 7.57 11.83
C ASN A 126 22.85 7.17 13.23
N LYS A 127 22.73 8.08 14.21
CA LYS A 127 23.10 7.81 15.60
C LYS A 127 22.17 6.77 16.26
N VAL A 128 20.86 6.88 16.05
CA VAL A 128 19.90 5.88 16.53
C VAL A 128 20.12 4.54 15.85
N LEU A 129 20.32 4.52 14.53
CA LEU A 129 20.58 3.30 13.78
C LEU A 129 21.84 2.58 14.29
N SER A 130 22.92 3.32 14.60
CA SER A 130 24.13 2.74 15.17
C SER A 130 23.87 2.12 16.54
N ASN A 131 23.04 2.75 17.38
CA ASN A 131 22.70 2.22 18.69
C ASN A 131 21.80 0.96 18.61
N ILE A 132 20.82 0.96 17.70
CA ILE A 132 19.99 -0.23 17.42
C ILE A 132 20.87 -1.39 16.94
N SER A 133 21.79 -1.12 16.01
CA SER A 133 22.72 -2.12 15.49
C SER A 133 23.60 -2.73 16.57
N ARG A 134 24.08 -1.91 17.53
CA ARG A 134 24.89 -2.35 18.68
C ARG A 134 24.08 -3.05 19.78
N SER A 135 22.74 -2.90 19.81
CA SER A 135 21.90 -3.47 20.84
C SER A 135 21.74 -4.99 20.66
N LYS A 136 22.38 -5.77 21.53
CA LYS A 136 22.19 -7.23 21.60
C LYS A 136 20.81 -7.65 22.14
N LYS A 137 20.04 -6.72 22.74
CA LYS A 137 18.72 -6.99 23.32
C LYS A 137 17.59 -7.01 22.29
N LEU A 138 17.73 -6.28 21.18
CA LEU A 138 16.71 -6.20 20.13
C LEU A 138 16.97 -7.29 19.08
N ASN A 139 16.32 -8.44 19.20
CA ASN A 139 16.39 -9.48 18.19
C ASN A 139 15.43 -9.19 17.02
N ASP A 140 15.66 -9.84 15.88
CA ASP A 140 14.87 -9.61 14.66
C ASP A 140 13.38 -9.92 14.88
N PHE A 141 13.04 -10.93 15.70
CA PHE A 141 11.65 -11.30 15.99
C PHE A 141 10.93 -10.18 16.77
N LEU A 142 11.55 -9.65 17.81
CA LEU A 142 10.96 -8.58 18.62
C LEU A 142 10.74 -7.31 17.79
N LEU A 143 11.74 -6.94 16.96
CA LEU A 143 11.64 -5.81 16.05
C LEU A 143 10.46 -5.98 15.08
N ILE A 144 10.36 -7.13 14.40
CA ILE A 144 9.27 -7.44 13.49
C ILE A 144 7.94 -7.36 14.22
N THR A 145 7.82 -7.98 15.39
CA THR A 145 6.57 -8.01 16.15
C THR A 145 6.09 -6.61 16.53
N ILE A 146 6.99 -5.74 17.02
CA ILE A 146 6.65 -4.35 17.37
C ILE A 146 6.12 -3.61 16.15
N PHE A 147 6.81 -3.67 15.02
CA PHE A 147 6.37 -2.99 13.80
C PHE A 147 5.04 -3.55 13.28
N PHE A 148 4.87 -4.87 13.26
CA PHE A 148 3.62 -5.49 12.83
C PHE A 148 2.45 -5.12 13.73
N VAL A 149 2.61 -5.12 15.04
CA VAL A 149 1.55 -4.72 15.97
C VAL A 149 1.15 -3.26 15.74
N VAL A 150 2.12 -2.35 15.70
CA VAL A 150 1.85 -0.92 15.52
C VAL A 150 1.19 -0.65 14.17
N PHE A 151 1.82 -1.07 13.08
CA PHE A 151 1.32 -0.75 11.74
C PHE A 151 0.05 -1.52 11.37
N SER A 152 -0.15 -2.75 11.87
CA SER A 152 -1.39 -3.48 11.62
C SER A 152 -2.58 -2.87 12.34
N ILE A 153 -2.41 -2.34 13.55
CA ILE A 153 -3.46 -1.59 14.25
C ILE A 153 -3.83 -0.34 13.43
N LEU A 154 -2.84 0.43 12.98
CA LEU A 154 -3.09 1.59 12.12
C LEU A 154 -3.73 1.18 10.77
N GLY A 155 -3.37 0.03 10.25
CA GLY A 155 -3.96 -0.53 9.02
C GLY A 155 -5.41 -0.95 9.19
N THR A 156 -5.74 -1.66 10.26
CA THR A 156 -7.12 -2.15 10.51
C THR A 156 -8.14 -1.02 10.74
N THR A 157 -7.66 0.16 11.16
CA THR A 157 -8.50 1.37 11.24
C THR A 157 -8.66 2.09 9.90
N GLY A 158 -7.85 1.75 8.89
CA GLY A 158 -7.83 2.44 7.60
C GLY A 158 -7.07 3.76 7.57
N ILE A 159 -6.60 4.29 8.72
CA ILE A 159 -6.02 5.62 8.87
C ILE A 159 -4.76 5.83 8.02
N VAL A 160 -3.89 4.82 7.96
CA VAL A 160 -2.58 4.96 7.30
C VAL A 160 -2.48 4.27 5.95
N VAL A 161 -3.54 3.71 5.41
CA VAL A 161 -3.48 2.84 4.22
C VAL A 161 -2.89 3.57 3.02
N ASN A 162 -3.42 4.76 2.70
CA ASN A 162 -2.91 5.59 1.61
C ASN A 162 -1.57 6.24 1.97
N SER A 163 -1.41 6.59 3.23
CA SER A 163 -0.25 7.32 3.76
C SER A 163 0.93 6.42 4.11
N ILE A 164 0.78 5.09 4.01
CA ILE A 164 1.83 4.13 4.40
C ILE A 164 3.13 4.33 3.65
N ILE A 165 3.07 4.85 2.43
CA ILE A 165 4.22 5.15 1.58
C ILE A 165 5.20 6.08 2.31
N ALA A 166 4.67 7.04 3.05
CA ALA A 166 5.44 8.00 3.83
C ALA A 166 6.30 7.35 4.95
N PHE A 167 5.93 6.17 5.40
CA PHE A 167 6.66 5.42 6.44
C PHE A 167 7.67 4.42 5.85
N VAL A 168 7.60 4.11 4.57
CA VAL A 168 8.52 3.16 3.92
C VAL A 168 9.99 3.52 4.09
N PRO A 169 10.43 4.79 3.95
CA PRO A 169 11.82 5.17 4.20
C PRO A 169 12.29 4.81 5.62
N ILE A 170 11.42 4.90 6.62
CA ILE A 170 11.72 4.48 8.01
C ILE A 170 12.00 2.98 8.05
N GLY A 171 11.17 2.17 7.39
CA GLY A 171 11.40 0.73 7.28
C GLY A 171 12.73 0.38 6.60
N LEU A 172 13.09 1.11 5.54
CA LEU A 172 14.37 0.93 4.84
C LEU A 172 15.56 1.28 5.74
N LEU A 173 15.46 2.35 6.54
CA LEU A 173 16.48 2.73 7.52
C LEU A 173 16.63 1.65 8.61
N VAL A 174 15.52 1.13 9.11
CA VAL A 174 15.51 0.02 10.08
C VAL A 174 16.16 -1.22 9.48
N ALA A 175 15.82 -1.59 8.25
CA ALA A 175 16.45 -2.73 7.56
C ALA A 175 17.98 -2.58 7.47
N LYS A 176 18.47 -1.40 7.07
CA LYS A 176 19.89 -1.09 7.03
C LYS A 176 20.54 -1.25 8.40
N SER A 177 19.91 -0.76 9.47
CA SER A 177 20.45 -0.82 10.84
C SER A 177 20.63 -2.25 11.33
N VAL A 178 19.76 -3.16 10.90
CA VAL A 178 19.85 -4.58 11.27
C VAL A 178 20.51 -5.45 10.21
N GLY A 179 21.03 -4.86 9.12
CA GLY A 179 21.72 -5.56 8.03
C GLY A 179 20.81 -6.47 7.21
N MET A 180 19.57 -6.02 6.98
CA MET A 180 18.61 -6.67 6.08
C MET A 180 18.49 -5.90 4.77
N ASP A 181 17.91 -6.55 3.76
CA ASP A 181 17.69 -5.97 2.44
C ASP A 181 16.46 -5.02 2.39
N ASP A 182 16.33 -4.31 1.25
CA ASP A 182 15.24 -3.35 1.05
C ASP A 182 13.86 -4.03 1.06
N LYS A 183 13.74 -5.32 0.68
CA LYS A 183 12.47 -6.07 0.74
C LYS A 183 12.00 -6.24 2.17
N PHE A 184 12.91 -6.53 3.09
CA PHE A 184 12.61 -6.55 4.51
C PHE A 184 12.15 -5.16 4.99
N GLY A 185 12.85 -4.10 4.57
CA GLY A 185 12.51 -2.71 4.94
C GLY A 185 11.14 -2.26 4.45
N ALA A 186 10.79 -2.59 3.22
CA ALA A 186 9.45 -2.31 2.70
C ALA A 186 8.38 -3.16 3.42
N ALA A 187 8.65 -4.45 3.65
CA ALA A 187 7.68 -5.37 4.24
C ALA A 187 7.38 -5.05 5.71
N ILE A 188 8.37 -4.66 6.51
CA ILE A 188 8.17 -4.41 7.95
C ILE A 188 7.21 -3.25 8.22
N VAL A 189 6.97 -2.38 7.22
CA VAL A 189 6.03 -1.26 7.28
C VAL A 189 4.79 -1.56 6.42
N TYR A 190 4.97 -1.77 5.13
CA TYR A 190 3.88 -1.92 4.19
C TYR A 190 3.08 -3.21 4.43
N VAL A 191 3.74 -4.37 4.52
CA VAL A 191 3.05 -5.64 4.77
C VAL A 191 2.44 -5.69 6.17
N ALA A 192 3.10 -5.06 7.15
CA ALA A 192 2.54 -4.93 8.50
C ALA A 192 1.21 -4.15 8.49
N ALA A 193 1.16 -2.98 7.86
CA ALA A 193 -0.08 -2.19 7.75
C ALA A 193 -1.15 -2.93 6.93
N TYR A 194 -0.75 -3.53 5.80
CA TYR A 194 -1.69 -4.25 4.95
C TYR A 194 -2.15 -5.59 5.52
N SER A 195 -1.41 -6.21 6.43
CA SER A 195 -1.94 -7.37 7.18
C SER A 195 -3.13 -6.97 8.07
N GLY A 196 -3.13 -5.73 8.58
CA GLY A 196 -4.27 -5.18 9.32
C GLY A 196 -5.40 -4.71 8.42
N PHE A 197 -5.09 -4.06 7.31
CA PHE A 197 -6.10 -3.52 6.39
C PHE A 197 -6.81 -4.62 5.59
N ASN A 198 -6.08 -5.61 5.06
CA ASN A 198 -6.62 -6.70 4.27
C ASN A 198 -7.65 -7.57 5.03
N ALA A 199 -7.49 -7.66 6.36
CA ALA A 199 -8.43 -8.33 7.25
C ALA A 199 -9.06 -7.33 8.24
N SER A 200 -9.38 -6.13 7.75
CA SER A 200 -9.83 -5.04 8.61
C SER A 200 -11.05 -5.40 9.46
N VAL A 201 -10.99 -4.97 10.72
CA VAL A 201 -12.08 -5.12 11.68
C VAL A 201 -13.05 -3.94 11.59
N MET A 202 -12.52 -2.72 11.37
CA MET A 202 -13.31 -1.50 11.56
C MET A 202 -13.02 -0.36 10.56
N ALA A 203 -12.30 -0.60 9.46
CA ALA A 203 -12.01 0.48 8.51
C ALA A 203 -13.31 1.10 7.94
N PRO A 204 -13.55 2.41 8.13
CA PRO A 204 -14.83 3.03 7.78
C PRO A 204 -15.13 2.97 6.29
N MET A 205 -14.10 3.18 5.43
CA MET A 205 -14.24 3.30 3.98
C MET A 205 -14.29 1.95 3.25
N THR A 206 -14.05 0.84 3.93
CA THR A 206 -14.18 -0.51 3.36
C THR A 206 -15.21 -1.31 4.16
N VAL A 207 -14.92 -1.65 5.40
CA VAL A 207 -15.84 -2.44 6.25
C VAL A 207 -17.15 -1.71 6.49
N GLY A 208 -17.09 -0.47 7.00
CA GLY A 208 -18.30 0.31 7.31
C GLY A 208 -19.15 0.59 6.07
N LEU A 209 -18.50 0.98 4.96
CA LEU A 209 -19.17 1.19 3.68
C LEU A 209 -19.84 -0.10 3.17
N SER A 210 -19.11 -1.22 3.15
CA SER A 210 -19.65 -2.50 2.69
C SER A 210 -20.82 -2.98 3.56
N GLN A 211 -20.73 -2.81 4.88
CA GLN A 211 -21.82 -3.11 5.80
C GLN A 211 -23.04 -2.23 5.54
N GLY A 212 -22.85 -0.92 5.34
CA GLY A 212 -23.92 0.00 4.99
C GLY A 212 -24.58 -0.29 3.64
N LEU A 213 -23.81 -0.72 2.63
CA LEU A 213 -24.33 -1.12 1.32
C LEU A 213 -25.13 -2.43 1.37
N ALA A 214 -24.75 -3.35 2.25
CA ALA A 214 -25.43 -4.63 2.45
C ALA A 214 -26.60 -4.54 3.46
N ASP A 215 -26.88 -3.37 4.01
CA ASP A 215 -27.89 -3.15 5.06
C ASP A 215 -27.67 -4.04 6.29
N VAL A 216 -26.41 -4.23 6.72
CA VAL A 216 -26.08 -4.92 7.97
C VAL A 216 -25.55 -3.91 9.01
N PRO A 217 -25.77 -4.18 10.32
CA PRO A 217 -25.34 -3.28 11.36
C PRO A 217 -23.83 -3.01 11.31
N LEU A 218 -23.43 -1.77 11.52
CA LEU A 218 -22.02 -1.39 11.60
C LEU A 218 -21.31 -2.19 12.69
N LEU A 219 -20.06 -2.57 12.43
CA LEU A 219 -19.24 -3.39 13.30
C LEU A 219 -19.81 -4.80 13.59
N SER A 220 -20.82 -5.26 12.84
CA SER A 220 -21.29 -6.66 12.96
C SER A 220 -20.16 -7.63 12.65
N ALA A 221 -20.22 -8.82 13.25
CA ALA A 221 -19.17 -9.86 13.22
C ALA A 221 -17.78 -9.36 13.70
N PHE A 222 -17.72 -8.37 14.60
CA PHE A 222 -16.48 -7.81 15.12
C PHE A 222 -15.54 -8.89 15.68
N GLY A 223 -16.05 -9.81 16.51
CA GLY A 223 -15.26 -10.89 17.10
C GLY A 223 -14.64 -11.82 16.05
N PHE A 224 -15.44 -12.23 15.06
CA PHE A 224 -14.98 -13.06 13.94
C PHE A 224 -13.89 -12.34 13.12
N ARG A 225 -14.12 -11.07 12.76
CA ARG A 225 -13.13 -10.25 12.02
C ARG A 225 -11.84 -10.09 12.80
N THR A 226 -11.93 -9.93 14.13
CA THR A 226 -10.74 -9.85 15.01
C THR A 226 -9.91 -11.13 14.95
N VAL A 227 -10.54 -12.31 14.93
CA VAL A 227 -9.81 -13.58 14.77
C VAL A 227 -9.11 -13.66 13.43
N VAL A 228 -9.79 -13.28 12.34
CA VAL A 228 -9.20 -13.26 11.00
C VAL A 228 -8.04 -12.25 10.93
N TYR A 229 -8.22 -11.04 11.47
CA TYR A 229 -7.18 -10.02 11.57
C TYR A 229 -5.93 -10.54 12.31
N ILE A 230 -6.11 -11.12 13.50
CA ILE A 230 -4.99 -11.68 14.27
C ILE A 230 -4.27 -12.77 13.44
N SER A 231 -5.03 -13.62 12.73
CA SER A 231 -4.46 -14.68 11.88
C SER A 231 -3.60 -14.10 10.75
N PHE A 232 -4.05 -13.01 10.10
CA PHE A 232 -3.27 -12.33 9.06
C PHE A 232 -1.98 -11.70 9.61
N VAL A 233 -2.07 -11.04 10.76
CA VAL A 233 -0.92 -10.41 11.43
C VAL A 233 0.11 -11.47 11.86
N VAL A 234 -0.35 -12.54 12.50
CA VAL A 234 0.52 -13.66 12.94
C VAL A 234 1.20 -14.30 11.74
N ALA A 235 0.47 -14.56 10.64
CA ALA A 235 1.05 -15.08 9.40
C ALA A 235 2.14 -14.15 8.86
N GLY A 236 1.91 -12.83 8.87
CA GLY A 236 2.88 -11.83 8.45
C GLY A 236 4.14 -11.80 9.33
N ILE A 237 3.98 -11.84 10.65
CA ILE A 237 5.11 -11.92 11.62
C ILE A 237 5.93 -13.19 11.39
N ILE A 238 5.27 -14.34 11.25
CA ILE A 238 5.94 -15.63 10.99
C ILE A 238 6.69 -15.56 9.67
N PHE A 239 6.04 -15.10 8.60
CA PHE A 239 6.65 -14.98 7.28
C PHE A 239 7.93 -14.13 7.31
N LEU A 240 7.86 -12.91 7.86
CA LEU A 240 9.01 -12.02 7.88
C LEU A 240 10.11 -12.50 8.83
N THR A 241 9.75 -13.18 9.92
CA THR A 241 10.72 -13.83 10.83
C THR A 241 11.45 -14.97 10.14
N LEU A 242 10.74 -15.81 9.39
CA LEU A 242 11.37 -16.90 8.62
C LEU A 242 12.28 -16.34 7.52
N TYR A 243 11.84 -15.27 6.86
CA TYR A 243 12.67 -14.55 5.90
C TYR A 243 13.96 -14.02 6.54
N ALA A 244 13.85 -13.35 7.68
CA ALA A 244 15.00 -12.83 8.42
C ALA A 244 15.98 -13.98 8.83
N LYS A 245 15.45 -15.08 9.39
CA LYS A 245 16.28 -16.26 9.73
C LYS A 245 17.00 -16.85 8.50
N LYS A 246 16.29 -16.95 7.37
CA LYS A 246 16.90 -17.43 6.11
C LYS A 246 18.00 -16.51 5.62
N SER A 247 17.77 -15.20 5.64
CA SER A 247 18.72 -14.16 5.23
C SER A 247 19.98 -14.18 6.12
N ARG A 248 19.82 -14.39 7.45
CA ARG A 248 20.94 -14.56 8.38
C ARG A 248 21.78 -15.79 8.04
N ARG A 249 21.15 -16.93 7.73
CA ARG A 249 21.85 -18.15 7.30
C ARG A 249 22.60 -17.98 5.98
N GLN A 250 22.19 -17.06 5.12
CA GLN A 250 22.82 -16.73 3.85
C GLN A 250 23.93 -15.68 3.97
N GLY A 251 24.34 -15.32 5.19
CA GLY A 251 25.46 -14.42 5.45
C GLY A 251 25.08 -12.95 5.59
N MET A 252 23.80 -12.58 5.62
CA MET A 252 23.40 -11.22 6.01
C MET A 252 23.68 -11.03 7.50
N VAL A 253 24.74 -10.35 7.82
CA VAL A 253 25.18 -10.04 9.18
C VAL A 253 24.68 -8.63 9.53
N ARG A 254 24.33 -8.38 10.81
CA ARG A 254 24.19 -7.01 11.28
C ARG A 254 25.52 -6.31 10.98
N PRO A 255 25.51 -5.12 10.37
CA PRO A 255 26.74 -4.41 10.14
C PRO A 255 27.46 -4.31 11.51
N GLU A 256 28.62 -4.93 11.64
CA GLU A 256 29.62 -4.40 12.54
C GLU A 256 29.86 -3.01 12.01
N VAL A 257 29.35 -2.03 12.71
CA VAL A 257 29.62 -0.64 12.37
C VAL A 257 31.13 -0.48 12.55
N GLN A 258 31.87 -0.76 11.48
CA GLN A 258 33.18 -0.17 11.28
C GLN A 258 32.89 1.32 11.08
N ILE A 259 32.58 1.96 12.19
CA ILE A 259 32.68 3.41 12.25
C ILE A 259 34.19 3.61 12.14
N ASP A 260 34.57 4.26 11.06
CA ASP A 260 35.83 4.95 11.06
C ASP A 260 35.78 5.89 12.26
N ASP A 261 36.32 5.42 13.40
CA ASP A 261 36.29 6.13 14.68
C ASP A 261 36.98 7.51 14.59
N SER A 262 37.64 7.77 13.45
CA SER A 262 38.28 9.05 13.16
C SER A 262 37.32 10.16 12.71
N GLN A 263 36.11 9.81 12.20
CA GLN A 263 35.12 10.81 11.75
C GLN A 263 33.88 10.93 12.64
N PHE A 264 33.60 9.95 13.50
CA PHE A 264 32.53 10.00 14.46
C PHE A 264 33.08 9.74 15.86
N GLU A 265 33.38 10.82 16.54
CA GLU A 265 33.64 10.79 17.99
C GLU A 265 32.64 9.85 18.68
N THR A 266 33.13 9.00 19.57
CA THR A 266 32.37 8.13 20.50
C THR A 266 31.47 8.95 21.44
N SER A 267 30.87 10.02 20.94
CA SER A 267 30.02 10.90 21.71
C SER A 267 28.62 10.23 21.90
N LYS A 268 28.18 10.23 23.14
CA LYS A 268 26.81 9.97 23.59
C LYS A 268 25.81 10.71 22.64
N ILE A 269 24.62 10.19 22.46
CA ILE A 269 23.56 10.90 21.72
C ILE A 269 23.50 12.34 22.26
N SER A 270 23.79 13.31 21.41
CA SER A 270 23.71 14.73 21.83
C SER A 270 22.28 15.07 22.21
N LEU A 271 22.11 15.96 23.20
CA LEU A 271 20.80 16.48 23.56
C LEU A 271 20.04 17.03 22.33
N ARG A 272 20.76 17.64 21.39
CA ARG A 272 20.17 18.13 20.12
C ARG A 272 19.58 17.01 19.29
N HIS A 273 20.25 15.86 19.14
CA HIS A 273 19.71 14.69 18.44
C HIS A 273 18.45 14.15 19.14
N VAL A 274 18.44 14.10 20.48
CA VAL A 274 17.25 13.68 21.25
C VAL A 274 16.09 14.64 20.99
N ILE A 275 16.32 15.96 21.07
CA ILE A 275 15.28 16.96 20.82
C ILE A 275 14.74 16.83 19.39
N THR A 276 15.62 16.69 18.38
CA THR A 276 15.22 16.54 16.96
C THR A 276 14.35 15.30 16.75
N LEU A 277 14.73 14.16 17.33
CA LEU A 277 13.97 12.92 17.20
C LEU A 277 12.67 12.94 18.01
N SER A 278 12.67 13.54 19.20
CA SER A 278 11.45 13.74 20.00
C SER A 278 10.46 14.65 19.28
N TYR A 279 10.94 15.70 18.61
CA TYR A 279 10.12 16.56 17.78
C TYR A 279 9.54 15.80 16.58
N ALA A 280 10.35 15.00 15.89
CA ALA A 280 9.87 14.16 14.80
C ALA A 280 8.80 13.15 15.26
N ALA A 281 9.05 12.50 16.40
CA ALA A 281 8.06 11.60 17.01
C ALA A 281 6.78 12.33 17.42
N PHE A 282 6.90 13.54 18.00
CA PHE A 282 5.76 14.39 18.37
C PHE A 282 4.90 14.75 17.14
N CYS A 283 5.51 15.13 16.01
CA CYS A 283 4.78 15.42 14.76
C CYS A 283 4.01 14.19 14.26
N LEU A 284 4.67 13.01 14.24
CA LEU A 284 4.04 11.77 13.78
C LEU A 284 2.92 11.30 14.70
N ILE A 285 3.13 11.32 16.02
CA ILE A 285 2.12 10.96 17.02
C ILE A 285 0.96 11.96 16.97
N GLY A 286 1.26 13.26 16.85
CA GLY A 286 0.26 14.32 16.70
C GLY A 286 -0.60 14.13 15.45
N PHE A 287 -0.01 13.72 14.32
CA PHE A 287 -0.78 13.37 13.14
C PHE A 287 -1.69 12.15 13.38
N ILE A 288 -1.16 11.07 14.00
CA ILE A 288 -1.98 9.88 14.30
C ILE A 288 -3.16 10.24 15.21
N PHE A 289 -2.90 11.05 16.25
CA PHE A 289 -3.96 11.56 17.12
C PHE A 289 -4.99 12.38 16.35
N GLY A 290 -4.53 13.35 15.52
CA GLY A 290 -5.42 14.15 14.69
C GLY A 290 -6.19 13.34 13.64
N ALA A 291 -5.61 12.26 13.12
CA ALA A 291 -6.31 11.35 12.22
C ALA A 291 -7.42 10.57 12.93
N ILE A 292 -7.21 10.20 14.20
CA ILE A 292 -8.20 9.49 15.02
C ILE A 292 -9.32 10.43 15.49
N GLU A 293 -8.96 11.60 16.06
CA GLU A 293 -9.91 12.49 16.74
C GLU A 293 -10.57 13.52 15.80
N TRP A 294 -9.84 13.94 14.75
CA TRP A 294 -10.28 15.05 13.88
C TRP A 294 -10.39 14.65 12.41
N GLY A 295 -10.21 13.37 12.07
CA GLY A 295 -10.33 12.87 10.71
C GLY A 295 -9.28 13.43 9.73
N TRP A 296 -8.07 13.75 10.21
CA TRP A 296 -6.98 14.22 9.34
C TRP A 296 -6.64 13.18 8.29
N GLY A 297 -6.45 13.66 7.05
CA GLY A 297 -6.11 12.84 5.88
C GLY A 297 -4.78 13.22 5.25
N GLU A 298 -4.67 12.97 3.95
CA GLU A 298 -3.43 13.20 3.18
C GLU A 298 -2.99 14.67 3.21
N LYS A 299 -3.94 15.62 3.21
CA LYS A 299 -3.66 17.06 3.24
C LYS A 299 -2.97 17.49 4.53
N GLU A 300 -3.49 17.06 5.67
CA GLU A 300 -2.94 17.37 6.99
C GLU A 300 -1.61 16.65 7.19
N MET A 301 -1.44 15.44 6.64
CA MET A 301 -0.18 14.72 6.66
C MET A 301 0.90 15.43 5.82
N MET A 302 0.56 15.98 4.66
CA MET A 302 1.48 16.83 3.89
C MET A 302 1.92 18.06 4.70
N ALA A 303 0.98 18.74 5.34
CA ALA A 303 1.27 19.90 6.21
C ALA A 303 2.19 19.49 7.37
N MET A 304 1.93 18.36 8.00
CA MET A 304 2.78 17.81 9.07
C MET A 304 4.21 17.55 8.59
N PHE A 305 4.42 16.99 7.40
CA PHE A 305 5.77 16.79 6.88
C PHE A 305 6.49 18.09 6.56
N ILE A 306 5.78 19.13 6.10
CA ILE A 306 6.38 20.47 5.93
C ILE A 306 6.80 21.04 7.29
N ILE A 307 5.90 20.97 8.30
CA ILE A 307 6.18 21.42 9.67
C ILE A 307 7.35 20.64 10.26
N LEU A 308 7.40 19.32 10.07
CA LEU A 308 8.51 18.46 10.49
C LEU A 308 9.83 18.92 9.87
N GLY A 309 9.88 19.09 8.55
CA GLY A 309 11.11 19.50 7.86
C GLY A 309 11.61 20.87 8.30
N VAL A 310 10.71 21.87 8.33
CA VAL A 310 11.05 23.24 8.78
C VAL A 310 11.50 23.23 10.25
N GLY A 311 10.75 22.57 11.14
CA GLY A 311 11.08 22.51 12.57
C GLY A 311 12.41 21.81 12.84
N VAL A 312 12.69 20.70 12.14
CA VAL A 312 14.00 20.02 12.20
C VAL A 312 15.14 20.97 11.77
N GLY A 313 14.97 21.73 10.69
CA GLY A 313 15.93 22.69 10.23
C GLY A 313 16.19 23.80 11.27
N VAL A 314 15.13 24.38 11.83
CA VAL A 314 15.21 25.43 12.87
C VAL A 314 15.90 24.92 14.14
N LEU A 315 15.49 23.74 14.63
CA LEU A 315 16.10 23.12 15.83
C LEU A 315 17.59 22.84 15.66
N ASN A 316 18.03 22.57 14.42
CA ASN A 316 19.44 22.33 14.09
C ASN A 316 20.18 23.59 13.60
N ARG A 317 19.56 24.78 13.73
CA ARG A 317 20.12 26.07 13.36
C ARG A 317 20.58 26.19 11.91
N MET A 318 19.84 25.52 11.01
CA MET A 318 20.04 25.64 9.56
C MET A 318 19.58 27.02 9.08
N SER A 319 20.23 27.58 8.07
CA SER A 319 19.73 28.80 7.45
C SER A 319 18.40 28.53 6.71
N PRO A 320 17.52 29.52 6.52
CA PRO A 320 16.30 29.35 5.72
C PRO A 320 16.57 28.81 4.31
N ASN A 321 17.67 29.23 3.69
CA ASN A 321 18.09 28.75 2.38
C ASN A 321 18.51 27.28 2.39
N ASP A 322 19.22 26.83 3.45
CA ASP A 322 19.61 25.43 3.60
C ASP A 322 18.40 24.54 3.84
N ILE A 323 17.43 25.01 4.63
CA ILE A 323 16.15 24.31 4.86
C ILE A 323 15.42 24.14 3.54
N ALA A 324 15.22 25.21 2.76
CA ALA A 324 14.53 25.16 1.48
C ALA A 324 15.26 24.26 0.47
N THR A 325 16.57 24.43 0.33
CA THR A 325 17.38 23.63 -0.62
C THR A 325 17.41 22.16 -0.23
N GLY A 326 17.61 21.84 1.06
CA GLY A 326 17.60 20.48 1.56
C GLY A 326 16.24 19.82 1.39
N PHE A 327 15.13 20.53 1.71
CA PHE A 327 13.79 20.05 1.51
C PHE A 327 13.51 19.70 0.03
N LEU A 328 13.80 20.63 -0.88
CA LEU A 328 13.62 20.42 -2.32
C LEU A 328 14.48 19.27 -2.87
N LYS A 329 15.69 19.11 -2.35
CA LYS A 329 16.55 17.98 -2.72
C LYS A 329 15.96 16.64 -2.32
N GLY A 330 15.36 16.55 -1.13
CA GLY A 330 14.61 15.38 -0.68
C GLY A 330 13.37 15.12 -1.53
N CYS A 331 12.62 16.17 -1.86
CA CYS A 331 11.48 16.10 -2.77
C CYS A 331 11.86 15.52 -4.14
N ALA A 332 12.92 16.01 -4.74
CA ALA A 332 13.42 15.54 -6.05
C ALA A 332 13.75 14.04 -6.04
N GLY A 333 14.25 13.52 -4.91
CA GLY A 333 14.54 12.09 -4.75
C GLY A 333 13.31 11.18 -4.81
N MET A 334 12.12 11.72 -4.55
CA MET A 334 10.85 10.95 -4.49
C MET A 334 10.00 11.09 -5.75
N VAL A 335 10.31 12.00 -6.67
CA VAL A 335 9.49 12.27 -7.87
C VAL A 335 9.23 11.00 -8.68
N GLY A 336 10.26 10.17 -8.91
CA GLY A 336 10.10 8.92 -9.66
C GLY A 336 9.09 7.97 -9.01
N GLY A 337 9.12 7.81 -7.67
CA GLY A 337 8.14 6.98 -6.95
C GLY A 337 6.72 7.55 -7.00
N ALA A 338 6.61 8.88 -6.91
CA ALA A 338 5.35 9.58 -6.87
C ALA A 338 4.57 9.51 -8.20
N PHE A 339 5.24 9.69 -9.34
CA PHE A 339 4.59 9.67 -10.66
C PHE A 339 4.01 8.30 -11.04
N ILE A 340 4.56 7.21 -10.51
CA ILE A 340 4.01 5.85 -10.71
C ILE A 340 2.56 5.74 -10.26
N VAL A 341 2.16 6.45 -9.19
CA VAL A 341 0.79 6.44 -8.68
C VAL A 341 -0.19 6.98 -9.73
N GLY A 342 0.19 8.06 -10.42
CA GLY A 342 -0.61 8.63 -11.50
C GLY A 342 -0.79 7.68 -12.68
N MET A 343 0.29 6.99 -13.09
CA MET A 343 0.20 5.99 -14.16
C MET A 343 -0.70 4.81 -13.79
N ALA A 344 -0.63 4.32 -12.55
CA ALA A 344 -1.53 3.27 -12.08
C ALA A 344 -3.00 3.74 -12.10
N ARG A 345 -3.26 4.99 -11.71
CA ARG A 345 -4.61 5.59 -11.75
C ARG A 345 -5.15 5.75 -13.19
N ALA A 346 -4.29 6.00 -14.16
CA ALA A 346 -4.66 6.11 -15.59
C ALA A 346 -5.32 4.83 -16.12
N ILE A 347 -4.90 3.65 -15.65
CA ILE A 347 -5.49 2.37 -16.03
C ILE A 347 -6.99 2.34 -15.67
N ALA A 348 -7.33 2.74 -14.44
CA ALA A 348 -8.72 2.79 -14.00
C ALA A 348 -9.55 3.81 -14.81
N ILE A 349 -8.95 4.93 -15.22
CA ILE A 349 -9.60 5.93 -16.06
C ILE A 349 -9.92 5.32 -17.43
N VAL A 350 -8.95 4.69 -18.09
CA VAL A 350 -9.14 4.05 -19.40
C VAL A 350 -10.25 3.01 -19.37
N LEU A 351 -10.30 2.17 -18.33
CA LEU A 351 -11.35 1.14 -18.19
C LEU A 351 -12.74 1.77 -17.97
N ALA A 352 -12.81 2.87 -17.21
CA ALA A 352 -14.04 3.61 -16.97
C ALA A 352 -14.53 4.32 -18.24
N ASP A 353 -13.64 5.00 -18.98
CA ASP A 353 -13.96 5.68 -20.23
C ASP A 353 -14.44 4.70 -21.31
N GLY A 354 -13.89 3.49 -21.33
CA GLY A 354 -14.32 2.40 -22.19
C GLY A 354 -15.65 1.76 -21.79
N MET A 355 -16.18 2.09 -20.60
CA MET A 355 -17.43 1.54 -20.04
C MET A 355 -17.48 0.01 -20.05
N ILE A 356 -16.33 -0.65 -19.81
CA ILE A 356 -16.23 -2.13 -19.86
C ILE A 356 -16.23 -2.79 -18.47
N LEU A 357 -16.07 -2.03 -17.39
CA LEU A 357 -15.98 -2.58 -16.02
C LEU A 357 -17.23 -3.36 -15.64
N ASP A 358 -18.41 -2.78 -15.87
CA ASP A 358 -19.69 -3.41 -15.52
C ASP A 358 -19.96 -4.64 -16.37
N THR A 359 -19.53 -4.66 -17.63
CA THR A 359 -19.60 -5.83 -18.51
C THR A 359 -18.73 -6.98 -17.99
N ILE A 360 -17.51 -6.66 -17.52
CA ILE A 360 -16.61 -7.67 -16.92
C ILE A 360 -17.27 -8.26 -15.68
N VAL A 361 -17.82 -7.42 -14.79
CA VAL A 361 -18.53 -7.84 -13.58
C VAL A 361 -19.69 -8.74 -13.94
N ASN A 362 -20.58 -8.31 -14.84
CA ASN A 362 -21.75 -9.07 -15.25
C ASN A 362 -21.39 -10.43 -15.86
N SER A 363 -20.33 -10.48 -16.67
CA SER A 363 -19.85 -11.71 -17.28
C SER A 363 -19.35 -12.73 -16.25
N ILE A 364 -18.62 -12.25 -15.21
CA ILE A 364 -18.13 -13.14 -14.15
C ILE A 364 -19.28 -13.64 -13.29
N ILE A 365 -20.28 -12.78 -12.99
CA ILE A 365 -21.44 -13.14 -12.19
C ILE A 365 -22.27 -14.22 -12.88
N SER A 366 -22.47 -14.14 -14.20
CA SER A 366 -23.23 -15.15 -14.95
C SER A 366 -22.58 -16.55 -14.91
N LEU A 367 -21.29 -16.66 -14.61
CA LEU A 367 -20.64 -17.96 -14.40
C LEU A 367 -20.92 -18.58 -13.03
N MET A 368 -21.56 -17.85 -12.12
CA MET A 368 -21.85 -18.32 -10.76
C MET A 368 -23.24 -18.97 -10.64
N ASP A 369 -24.06 -18.87 -11.67
CA ASP A 369 -25.40 -19.44 -11.66
C ASP A 369 -25.37 -20.96 -11.46
N GLY A 370 -26.21 -21.46 -10.54
CA GLY A 370 -26.35 -22.89 -10.24
C GLY A 370 -25.27 -23.50 -9.34
N LEU A 371 -24.35 -22.71 -8.78
CA LEU A 371 -23.34 -23.21 -7.86
C LEU A 371 -23.93 -23.44 -6.44
N PRO A 372 -23.44 -24.48 -5.70
CA PRO A 372 -23.78 -24.67 -4.29
C PRO A 372 -23.36 -23.47 -3.42
N LYS A 373 -24.10 -23.20 -2.33
CA LYS A 373 -23.94 -22.09 -1.39
C LYS A 373 -22.47 -21.74 -1.07
N THR A 374 -21.70 -22.72 -0.61
CA THR A 374 -20.29 -22.49 -0.24
C THR A 374 -19.42 -22.15 -1.45
N LEU A 375 -19.67 -22.81 -2.59
CA LEU A 375 -18.89 -22.54 -3.80
C LEU A 375 -19.24 -21.17 -4.38
N SER A 376 -20.49 -20.74 -4.28
CA SER A 376 -20.92 -19.39 -4.65
C SER A 376 -20.21 -18.31 -3.78
N ALA A 377 -20.15 -18.52 -2.46
CA ALA A 377 -19.41 -17.60 -1.59
C ALA A 377 -17.89 -17.53 -1.94
N LEU A 378 -17.28 -18.67 -2.25
CA LEU A 378 -15.89 -18.71 -2.72
C LEU A 378 -15.71 -18.08 -4.10
N SER A 379 -16.71 -18.20 -4.98
CA SER A 379 -16.70 -17.53 -6.29
C SER A 379 -16.85 -16.01 -6.14
N MET A 380 -17.69 -15.53 -5.22
CA MET A 380 -17.75 -14.09 -4.86
C MET A 380 -16.38 -13.58 -4.39
N PHE A 381 -15.71 -14.33 -3.50
CA PHE A 381 -14.35 -14.02 -3.07
C PHE A 381 -13.35 -13.97 -4.24
N GLY A 382 -13.37 -14.97 -5.11
CA GLY A 382 -12.50 -15.02 -6.30
C GLY A 382 -12.79 -13.89 -7.27
N THR A 383 -14.06 -13.53 -7.48
CA THR A 383 -14.48 -12.40 -8.31
C THR A 383 -13.96 -11.08 -7.74
N ALA A 384 -14.11 -10.83 -6.44
CA ALA A 384 -13.58 -9.65 -5.81
C ALA A 384 -12.05 -9.59 -5.97
N ALA A 385 -11.34 -10.69 -5.75
CA ALA A 385 -9.89 -10.75 -5.97
C ALA A 385 -9.48 -10.41 -7.42
N ILE A 386 -10.25 -10.84 -8.42
CA ILE A 386 -10.02 -10.51 -9.82
C ILE A 386 -10.37 -9.05 -10.10
N MET A 387 -11.52 -8.59 -9.63
CA MET A 387 -11.99 -7.22 -9.86
C MET A 387 -11.07 -6.18 -9.24
N HIS A 388 -10.38 -6.50 -8.15
CA HIS A 388 -9.43 -5.58 -7.52
C HIS A 388 -8.25 -5.20 -8.45
N PHE A 389 -7.92 -6.02 -9.44
CA PHE A 389 -6.92 -5.64 -10.47
C PHE A 389 -7.44 -4.56 -11.43
N PHE A 390 -8.76 -4.44 -11.58
CA PHE A 390 -9.41 -3.43 -12.43
C PHE A 390 -9.86 -2.22 -11.62
N ILE A 391 -10.42 -2.45 -10.42
CA ILE A 391 -10.89 -1.41 -9.50
C ILE A 391 -9.98 -1.44 -8.26
N SER A 392 -8.77 -0.87 -8.36
CA SER A 392 -7.78 -0.88 -7.28
C SER A 392 -8.12 0.11 -6.14
N SER A 393 -9.39 0.14 -5.73
CA SER A 393 -9.93 0.98 -4.66
C SER A 393 -10.98 0.20 -3.89
N GLY A 394 -10.71 -0.14 -2.63
CA GLY A 394 -11.62 -0.96 -1.82
C GLY A 394 -13.03 -0.37 -1.70
N SER A 395 -13.15 0.95 -1.49
CA SER A 395 -14.48 1.60 -1.47
C SER A 395 -15.17 1.60 -2.84
N GLY A 396 -14.40 1.80 -3.93
CA GLY A 396 -14.95 1.74 -5.29
C GLY A 396 -15.41 0.34 -5.66
N GLU A 397 -14.64 -0.68 -5.32
CA GLU A 397 -14.98 -2.08 -5.54
C GLU A 397 -16.20 -2.49 -4.71
N ALA A 398 -16.26 -2.11 -3.43
CA ALA A 398 -17.41 -2.37 -2.56
C ALA A 398 -18.69 -1.74 -3.13
N ALA A 399 -18.64 -0.51 -3.66
CA ALA A 399 -19.79 0.17 -4.25
C ALA A 399 -20.36 -0.56 -5.47
N VAL A 400 -19.54 -1.33 -6.19
CA VAL A 400 -19.96 -2.12 -7.34
C VAL A 400 -20.41 -3.53 -6.91
N LEU A 401 -19.56 -4.25 -6.17
CA LEU A 401 -19.77 -5.68 -5.92
C LEU A 401 -20.77 -5.97 -4.80
N VAL A 402 -20.77 -5.19 -3.70
CA VAL A 402 -21.65 -5.47 -2.56
C VAL A 402 -23.13 -5.40 -2.93
N PRO A 403 -23.61 -4.35 -3.65
CA PRO A 403 -25.03 -4.30 -4.07
C PRO A 403 -25.45 -5.45 -4.97
N ILE A 404 -24.53 -5.98 -5.78
CA ILE A 404 -24.81 -7.09 -6.71
C ILE A 404 -24.78 -8.42 -5.96
N PHE A 405 -23.77 -8.63 -5.11
CA PHE A 405 -23.62 -9.90 -4.39
C PHE A 405 -24.62 -10.07 -3.26
N THR A 406 -25.14 -8.99 -2.67
CA THR A 406 -26.09 -9.08 -1.57
C THR A 406 -27.39 -9.78 -1.98
N PRO A 407 -28.13 -9.39 -3.04
CA PRO A 407 -29.32 -10.13 -3.48
C PRO A 407 -29.00 -11.56 -3.94
N MET A 408 -27.85 -11.79 -4.56
CA MET A 408 -27.43 -13.15 -4.92
C MET A 408 -27.19 -14.00 -3.66
N GLY A 409 -26.55 -13.42 -2.64
CA GLY A 409 -26.35 -14.07 -1.35
C GLY A 409 -27.69 -14.42 -0.69
N ASP A 410 -28.63 -13.47 -0.66
CA ASP A 410 -29.95 -13.67 -0.10
C ASP A 410 -30.70 -14.85 -0.79
N LEU A 411 -30.66 -14.95 -2.13
CA LEU A 411 -31.23 -16.06 -2.91
C LEU A 411 -30.57 -17.41 -2.60
N LEU A 412 -29.29 -17.42 -2.27
CA LEU A 412 -28.50 -18.60 -1.95
C LEU A 412 -28.45 -18.89 -0.44
N GLU A 413 -29.24 -18.18 0.35
CA GLU A 413 -29.23 -18.24 1.82
C GLU A 413 -27.86 -17.96 2.46
N ILE A 414 -26.99 -17.21 1.78
CA ILE A 414 -25.73 -16.70 2.32
C ILE A 414 -26.05 -15.42 3.09
N THR A 415 -25.64 -15.34 4.35
CA THR A 415 -25.88 -14.13 5.14
C THR A 415 -25.19 -12.92 4.51
N ARG A 416 -25.80 -11.74 4.58
CA ARG A 416 -25.25 -10.50 4.05
C ARG A 416 -23.90 -10.17 4.65
N GLN A 417 -23.69 -10.50 5.94
CA GLN A 417 -22.40 -10.33 6.59
C GLN A 417 -21.31 -11.24 5.97
N THR A 418 -21.66 -12.47 5.60
CA THR A 418 -20.75 -13.37 4.86
C THR A 418 -20.45 -12.81 3.47
N THR A 419 -21.44 -12.28 2.76
CA THR A 419 -21.26 -11.61 1.46
C THR A 419 -20.31 -10.44 1.56
N VAL A 420 -20.47 -9.55 2.56
CA VAL A 420 -19.53 -8.47 2.85
C VAL A 420 -18.12 -9.02 3.09
N GLN A 421 -18.01 -10.12 3.85
CA GLN A 421 -16.71 -10.74 4.13
C GLN A 421 -16.03 -11.27 2.87
N THR A 422 -16.78 -11.84 1.90
CA THR A 422 -16.18 -12.33 0.65
C THR A 422 -15.56 -11.22 -0.17
N VAL A 423 -16.22 -10.07 -0.29
CA VAL A 423 -15.70 -8.90 -1.02
C VAL A 423 -14.43 -8.38 -0.34
N LEU A 424 -14.49 -8.13 0.96
CA LEU A 424 -13.34 -7.57 1.70
C LEU A 424 -12.13 -8.49 1.72
N MET A 425 -12.32 -9.82 1.82
CA MET A 425 -11.21 -10.75 1.76
C MET A 425 -10.65 -10.87 0.34
N GLY A 426 -11.50 -10.79 -0.69
CA GLY A 426 -11.08 -10.84 -2.09
C GLY A 426 -10.14 -9.69 -2.43
N GLU A 427 -10.56 -8.44 -2.17
CA GLU A 427 -9.69 -7.28 -2.35
C GLU A 427 -8.42 -7.36 -1.50
N GLY A 428 -8.59 -7.79 -0.23
CA GLY A 428 -7.52 -7.81 0.75
C GLY A 428 -6.33 -8.68 0.34
N VAL A 429 -6.58 -9.92 -0.11
CA VAL A 429 -5.50 -10.86 -0.42
C VAL A 429 -4.63 -10.44 -1.60
N VAL A 430 -5.12 -9.61 -2.51
CA VAL A 430 -4.40 -9.18 -3.71
C VAL A 430 -3.73 -7.82 -3.59
N ASN A 431 -4.04 -7.03 -2.59
CA ASN A 431 -3.46 -5.69 -2.39
C ASN A 431 -1.92 -5.67 -2.47
N CYS A 432 -1.26 -6.69 -1.91
CA CYS A 432 0.20 -6.77 -1.89
C CYS A 432 0.83 -7.28 -3.19
N ILE A 433 0.03 -7.68 -4.17
CA ILE A 433 0.49 -8.19 -5.48
C ILE A 433 -0.12 -7.44 -6.66
N ASN A 434 -1.07 -6.54 -6.42
CA ASN A 434 -1.77 -5.84 -7.49
C ASN A 434 -0.88 -4.78 -8.17
N PRO A 435 -0.49 -4.97 -9.46
CA PRO A 435 0.37 -3.99 -10.15
C PRO A 435 -0.38 -2.69 -10.50
N THR A 436 -1.72 -2.69 -10.50
CA THR A 436 -2.51 -1.48 -10.72
C THR A 436 -2.71 -0.65 -9.44
N SER A 437 -2.27 -1.18 -8.28
CA SER A 437 -2.25 -0.43 -7.02
C SER A 437 -1.16 0.62 -7.05
N GLY A 438 -1.56 1.90 -7.10
CA GLY A 438 -0.64 3.03 -7.03
C GLY A 438 0.20 3.02 -5.77
N ILE A 439 -0.37 2.58 -4.64
CA ILE A 439 0.32 2.52 -3.35
C ILE A 439 1.42 1.46 -3.37
N LEU A 440 1.13 0.23 -3.80
CA LEU A 440 2.14 -0.83 -3.92
C LEU A 440 3.28 -0.38 -4.85
N MET A 441 2.92 0.15 -6.02
CA MET A 441 3.93 0.55 -7.00
C MET A 441 4.80 1.70 -6.51
N ALA A 442 4.24 2.65 -5.76
CA ALA A 442 4.99 3.73 -5.11
C ALA A 442 5.92 3.20 -4.01
N VAL A 443 5.46 2.26 -3.18
CA VAL A 443 6.31 1.57 -2.19
C VAL A 443 7.50 0.90 -2.86
N LEU A 444 7.27 0.16 -3.94
CA LEU A 444 8.32 -0.53 -4.68
C LEU A 444 9.30 0.44 -5.36
N ALA A 445 8.80 1.54 -5.93
CA ALA A 445 9.65 2.57 -6.53
C ALA A 445 10.50 3.29 -5.49
N THR A 446 9.90 3.69 -4.36
CA THR A 446 10.61 4.31 -3.22
C THR A 446 11.70 3.38 -2.68
N SER A 447 11.41 2.09 -2.59
CA SER A 447 12.35 1.06 -2.12
C SER A 447 13.32 0.57 -3.19
N LYS A 448 13.19 1.03 -4.45
CA LYS A 448 13.97 0.56 -5.61
C LYS A 448 13.90 -0.95 -5.83
N ILE A 449 12.76 -1.56 -5.51
CA ILE A 449 12.51 -2.99 -5.64
C ILE A 449 11.79 -3.28 -6.97
N PRO A 450 12.35 -4.08 -7.89
CA PRO A 450 11.64 -4.52 -9.08
C PRO A 450 10.39 -5.34 -8.70
N TYR A 451 9.26 -5.07 -9.37
CA TYR A 451 7.99 -5.74 -9.09
C TYR A 451 8.09 -7.27 -9.11
N THR A 452 8.82 -7.84 -10.08
CA THR A 452 9.01 -9.29 -10.18
C THR A 452 9.79 -9.89 -9.00
N LYS A 453 10.75 -9.14 -8.42
CA LYS A 453 11.49 -9.56 -7.22
C LYS A 453 10.60 -9.46 -5.97
N TRP A 454 9.72 -8.45 -5.92
CA TRP A 454 8.74 -8.32 -4.86
C TRP A 454 7.71 -9.46 -4.91
N LEU A 455 7.14 -9.75 -6.07
CA LEU A 455 6.16 -10.81 -6.26
C LEU A 455 6.70 -12.16 -5.79
N LYS A 456 7.92 -12.54 -6.19
CA LYS A 456 8.58 -13.76 -5.73
C LYS A 456 8.79 -13.79 -4.21
N PHE A 457 9.02 -12.65 -3.60
CA PHE A 457 9.22 -12.53 -2.16
C PHE A 457 7.91 -12.69 -1.39
N ILE A 458 6.85 -11.98 -1.79
CA ILE A 458 5.61 -11.89 -1.02
C ILE A 458 4.65 -13.05 -1.26
N TRP A 459 4.78 -13.79 -2.38
CA TRP A 459 3.85 -14.84 -2.80
C TRP A 459 3.54 -15.89 -1.75
N PRO A 460 4.50 -16.42 -0.94
CA PRO A 460 4.17 -17.39 0.10
C PRO A 460 3.23 -16.86 1.17
N LEU A 461 3.36 -15.57 1.52
CA LEU A 461 2.46 -14.93 2.47
C LEU A 461 1.06 -14.74 1.88
N VAL A 462 0.97 -14.28 0.63
CA VAL A 462 -0.31 -14.11 -0.07
C VAL A 462 -1.06 -15.44 -0.16
N LEU A 463 -0.39 -16.54 -0.48
CA LEU A 463 -1.00 -17.88 -0.46
C LEU A 463 -1.51 -18.26 0.94
N THR A 464 -0.76 -17.94 1.98
CA THR A 464 -1.21 -18.17 3.36
C THR A 464 -2.46 -17.36 3.68
N TRP A 465 -2.52 -16.08 3.27
CA TRP A 465 -3.70 -15.23 3.45
C TRP A 465 -4.91 -15.72 2.64
N ILE A 466 -4.70 -16.21 1.40
CA ILE A 466 -5.77 -16.84 0.61
C ILE A 466 -6.34 -18.05 1.34
N ILE A 467 -5.49 -18.93 1.89
CA ILE A 467 -5.94 -20.10 2.65
C ILE A 467 -6.74 -19.67 3.89
N ILE A 468 -6.24 -18.70 4.66
CA ILE A 468 -6.97 -18.17 5.82
C ILE A 468 -8.33 -17.60 5.40
N SER A 469 -8.38 -16.86 4.28
CA SER A 469 -9.61 -16.29 3.74
C SER A 469 -10.61 -17.36 3.34
N ILE A 470 -10.16 -18.39 2.62
CA ILE A 470 -11.02 -19.52 2.23
C ILE A 470 -11.60 -20.21 3.48
N ILE A 471 -10.77 -20.53 4.47
CA ILE A 471 -11.20 -21.16 5.72
C ILE A 471 -12.21 -20.24 6.45
N SER A 472 -11.94 -18.94 6.52
CA SER A 472 -12.83 -17.99 7.19
C SER A 472 -14.18 -17.86 6.49
N ILE A 473 -14.21 -17.86 5.16
CA ILE A 473 -15.44 -17.77 4.36
C ILE A 473 -16.26 -19.08 4.50
N VAL A 474 -15.61 -20.23 4.40
CA VAL A 474 -16.29 -21.52 4.59
C VAL A 474 -16.89 -21.60 5.99
N TYR A 475 -16.14 -21.20 7.03
CA TYR A 475 -16.66 -21.14 8.39
C TYR A 475 -17.85 -20.17 8.52
N ALA A 476 -17.75 -18.98 7.92
CA ALA A 476 -18.82 -17.99 7.92
C ALA A 476 -20.12 -18.52 7.27
N VAL A 477 -20.01 -19.24 6.14
CA VAL A 477 -21.14 -19.89 5.47
C VAL A 477 -21.75 -20.99 6.34
N MET A 478 -20.91 -21.86 6.93
CA MET A 478 -21.39 -22.99 7.74
C MET A 478 -22.07 -22.55 9.04
N THR A 479 -21.66 -21.45 9.62
CA THR A 479 -22.21 -20.92 10.88
C THR A 479 -23.27 -19.85 10.69
N ASN A 480 -23.63 -19.51 9.43
CA ASN A 480 -24.53 -18.40 9.09
C ASN A 480 -24.11 -17.11 9.83
N LEU A 481 -22.85 -16.70 9.64
CA LEU A 481 -22.22 -15.59 10.35
C LEU A 481 -23.03 -14.29 10.22
N GLY A 482 -23.44 -13.73 11.36
CA GLY A 482 -24.07 -12.41 11.46
C GLY A 482 -25.53 -12.37 11.05
N PRO A 483 -26.11 -11.15 11.00
CA PRO A 483 -27.49 -10.98 10.57
C PRO A 483 -27.66 -11.34 9.11
N ILE A 484 -28.82 -11.94 8.80
CA ILE A 484 -29.25 -12.35 7.46
C ILE A 484 -29.57 -11.13 6.61
#